data_27142038f9019d4e32f4b57c0ebc92f9
#
_entry.id   27142038f9019d4e32f4b57c0ebc92f9
#
_cell.length_a   1.000
_cell.length_b   1.000
_cell.length_c   1.000
_cell.angle_alpha   90.00
_cell.angle_beta   90.00
_cell.angle_gamma   90.00
#
_symmetry.space_group_name_H-M   'P 1'
#
loop_
_entity.id
_entity.type
_entity.pdbx_description
1 polymer ?
#
loop_
_entity_poly.entity_id
_entity_poly.type
_entity_poly.pdbx_seq_one_letter_code
_entity_poly.pdbx_strand_id
1 'polypeptide(L)'
;MKQSTQGKLAIVVIFGVAIFMSVYAWWHNIHTGDQVIEFFGIETATRLRHADKIELFIIAEKAETTDATLDTSIGRVPVKSVQDISSARGLIHMRHIFIQDHTYEWDKSVPEIAPDWAFALRFTDAVGQSTLVFAPSTYVVEHIEARKLIVMGELLDNLIRYLAESHLLSLDDVTSS
;
A
#
# COMPACT_ATOMS: atom_id res chain seq x y z
N MET A 1 12.79 -27.49 -52.15
CA MET A 1 11.44 -27.38 -51.51
C MET A 1 11.40 -27.59 -49.99
N LYS A 2 12.51 -27.75 -49.26
CA LYS A 2 12.52 -27.91 -47.78
C LYS A 2 12.44 -26.60 -46.98
N GLN A 3 12.80 -25.45 -47.56
CA GLN A 3 12.83 -24.16 -46.85
C GLN A 3 11.43 -23.57 -46.47
N SER A 4 10.38 -23.88 -47.23
CA SER A 4 9.03 -23.34 -46.95
C SER A 4 8.38 -23.97 -45.72
N THR A 5 8.74 -25.17 -45.35
CA THR A 5 8.21 -25.89 -44.18
C THR A 5 8.81 -25.37 -42.87
N GLN A 6 10.10 -25.04 -42.89
CA GLN A 6 10.79 -24.46 -41.74
C GLN A 6 10.24 -23.06 -41.38
N GLY A 7 9.96 -22.24 -42.41
CA GLY A 7 9.35 -20.91 -42.17
C GLY A 7 7.95 -21.00 -41.58
N LYS A 8 7.12 -21.92 -42.06
CA LYS A 8 5.78 -22.16 -41.50
C LYS A 8 5.83 -22.66 -40.06
N LEU A 9 6.78 -23.58 -39.77
CA LEU A 9 6.98 -24.07 -38.40
C LEU A 9 7.41 -22.94 -37.46
N ALA A 10 8.34 -22.08 -37.87
CA ALA A 10 8.79 -20.96 -37.09
C ALA A 10 7.62 -19.99 -36.76
N ILE A 11 6.78 -19.70 -37.74
CA ILE A 11 5.60 -18.84 -37.51
C ILE A 11 4.64 -19.47 -36.49
N VAL A 12 4.34 -20.76 -36.60
CA VAL A 12 3.46 -21.48 -35.66
C VAL A 12 4.02 -21.44 -34.22
N VAL A 13 5.35 -21.65 -34.09
CA VAL A 13 6.02 -21.60 -32.78
C VAL A 13 5.92 -20.19 -32.18
N ILE A 14 6.17 -19.12 -32.94
CA ILE A 14 6.08 -17.74 -32.49
C ILE A 14 4.66 -17.42 -32.03
N PHE A 15 3.63 -17.78 -32.80
CA PHE A 15 2.24 -17.59 -32.41
C PHE A 15 1.89 -18.39 -31.17
N GLY A 16 2.35 -19.63 -31.06
CA GLY A 16 2.13 -20.47 -29.87
C GLY A 16 2.72 -19.83 -28.60
N VAL A 17 3.95 -19.32 -28.70
CA VAL A 17 4.60 -18.61 -27.58
C VAL A 17 3.84 -17.31 -27.24
N ALA A 18 3.42 -16.54 -28.23
CA ALA A 18 2.68 -15.30 -28.00
C ALA A 18 1.34 -15.55 -27.30
N ILE A 19 0.59 -16.59 -27.72
CA ILE A 19 -0.67 -16.99 -27.07
C ILE A 19 -0.39 -17.46 -25.63
N PHE A 20 0.61 -18.30 -25.42
CA PHE A 20 0.97 -18.78 -24.08
C PHE A 20 1.32 -17.62 -23.14
N MET A 21 2.17 -16.70 -23.59
CA MET A 21 2.54 -15.52 -22.81
C MET A 21 1.35 -14.62 -22.51
N SER A 22 0.41 -14.47 -23.46
CA SER A 22 -0.82 -13.69 -23.25
C SER A 22 -1.74 -14.34 -22.21
N VAL A 23 -1.93 -15.66 -22.27
CA VAL A 23 -2.72 -16.41 -21.30
C VAL A 23 -2.07 -16.38 -19.92
N TYR A 24 -0.74 -16.55 -19.85
CA TYR A 24 0.02 -16.45 -18.62
C TYR A 24 -0.07 -15.06 -17.99
N ALA A 25 0.10 -14.00 -18.77
CA ALA A 25 -0.02 -12.62 -18.29
C ALA A 25 -1.43 -12.32 -17.80
N TRP A 26 -2.45 -12.79 -18.51
CA TRP A 26 -3.84 -12.64 -18.10
C TRP A 26 -4.13 -13.38 -16.78
N TRP A 27 -3.70 -14.64 -16.68
CA TRP A 27 -3.84 -15.44 -15.45
C TRP A 27 -3.13 -14.80 -14.26
N HIS A 28 -1.87 -14.37 -14.44
CA HIS A 28 -1.10 -13.69 -13.41
C HIS A 28 -1.78 -12.39 -12.96
N ASN A 29 -2.30 -11.60 -13.91
CA ASN A 29 -2.95 -10.32 -13.59
C ASN A 29 -4.27 -10.49 -12.81
N ILE A 30 -5.01 -11.58 -13.04
CA ILE A 30 -6.27 -11.86 -12.32
C ILE A 30 -5.98 -12.20 -10.84
N HIS A 31 -4.88 -12.91 -10.55
CA HIS A 31 -4.55 -13.34 -9.18
C HIS A 31 -3.68 -12.33 -8.41
N THR A 32 -3.37 -11.19 -9.04
CA THR A 32 -2.66 -10.11 -8.34
C THR A 32 -3.65 -9.34 -7.47
N GLY A 33 -3.47 -9.37 -6.16
CA GLY A 33 -4.33 -8.68 -5.19
C GLY A 33 -5.34 -9.58 -4.49
N ASP A 34 -5.34 -10.89 -4.72
CA ASP A 34 -6.25 -11.82 -4.04
C ASP A 34 -6.00 -11.84 -2.52
N GLN A 35 -4.73 -11.82 -2.08
CA GLN A 35 -4.34 -11.78 -0.65
C GLN A 35 -4.71 -10.44 -0.01
N VAL A 36 -4.52 -9.34 -0.74
CA VAL A 36 -4.94 -8.01 -0.29
C VAL A 36 -6.45 -7.95 -0.07
N ILE A 37 -7.23 -8.51 -0.99
CA ILE A 37 -8.69 -8.54 -0.88
C ILE A 37 -9.12 -9.44 0.29
N GLU A 38 -8.48 -10.59 0.50
CA GLU A 38 -8.75 -11.48 1.63
C GLU A 38 -8.42 -10.81 2.97
N PHE A 39 -7.33 -10.06 3.02
CA PHE A 39 -6.89 -9.40 4.26
C PHE A 39 -7.69 -8.14 4.56
N PHE A 40 -7.78 -7.19 3.63
CA PHE A 40 -8.43 -5.90 3.84
C PHE A 40 -9.93 -5.92 3.57
N GLY A 41 -10.41 -6.86 2.77
CA GLY A 41 -11.76 -6.86 2.21
C GLY A 41 -11.89 -6.03 0.93
N ILE A 42 -12.86 -6.40 0.09
CA ILE A 42 -13.07 -5.76 -1.22
C ILE A 42 -13.42 -4.27 -1.11
N GLU A 43 -14.18 -3.88 -0.08
CA GLU A 43 -14.56 -2.48 0.14
C GLU A 43 -13.34 -1.61 0.44
N THR A 44 -12.47 -2.06 1.35
CA THR A 44 -11.22 -1.36 1.68
C THR A 44 -10.28 -1.31 0.47
N ALA A 45 -10.08 -2.43 -0.22
CA ALA A 45 -9.23 -2.47 -1.42
C ALA A 45 -9.75 -1.50 -2.51
N THR A 46 -11.07 -1.42 -2.71
CA THR A 46 -11.71 -0.47 -3.62
C THR A 46 -11.47 0.98 -3.16
N ARG A 47 -11.62 1.25 -1.87
CA ARG A 47 -11.41 2.58 -1.29
C ARG A 47 -9.94 3.01 -1.39
N LEU A 48 -8.99 2.15 -1.07
CA LEU A 48 -7.56 2.42 -1.27
C LEU A 48 -7.27 2.82 -2.72
N ARG A 49 -7.95 2.20 -3.68
CA ARG A 49 -7.77 2.47 -5.11
C ARG A 49 -8.50 3.72 -5.59
N HIS A 50 -9.71 4.01 -5.09
CA HIS A 50 -10.64 4.96 -5.71
C HIS A 50 -11.17 6.05 -4.78
N ALA A 51 -10.68 6.16 -3.52
CA ALA A 51 -11.12 7.20 -2.61
C ALA A 51 -11.07 8.60 -3.23
N ASP A 52 -12.08 9.41 -2.95
CA ASP A 52 -12.18 10.79 -3.42
C ASP A 52 -11.27 11.72 -2.64
N LYS A 53 -11.08 11.42 -1.33
CA LYS A 53 -10.26 12.21 -0.43
C LYS A 53 -9.19 11.34 0.23
N ILE A 54 -7.97 11.87 0.29
CA ILE A 54 -6.86 11.24 1.01
C ILE A 54 -6.22 12.24 1.94
N GLU A 55 -6.14 11.88 3.22
CA GLU A 55 -5.55 12.70 4.26
C GLU A 55 -4.31 12.01 4.83
N LEU A 56 -3.24 12.77 4.97
CA LEU A 56 -2.02 12.38 5.65
C LEU A 56 -2.08 12.93 7.08
N PHE A 57 -1.92 12.05 8.04
CA PHE A 57 -1.82 12.33 9.47
C PHE A 57 -0.37 12.14 9.90
N ILE A 58 0.25 13.17 10.47
CA ILE A 58 1.54 13.04 11.13
C ILE A 58 1.26 12.77 12.60
N ILE A 59 1.85 11.72 13.13
CA ILE A 59 1.66 11.31 14.53
C ILE A 59 2.64 12.11 15.38
N ALA A 60 2.16 12.63 16.51
CA ALA A 60 2.97 13.39 17.44
C ALA A 60 3.77 12.46 18.34
N GLU A 61 4.95 12.89 18.75
CA GLU A 61 5.64 12.25 19.87
C GLU A 61 4.77 12.26 21.12
N LYS A 62 4.92 11.24 21.97
CA LYS A 62 4.09 11.04 23.19
C LYS A 62 3.99 12.25 24.13
N ALA A 63 4.87 13.24 23.97
CA ALA A 63 4.92 14.44 24.82
C ALA A 63 4.03 15.60 24.34
N GLU A 64 3.49 15.56 23.13
CA GLU A 64 2.68 16.63 22.58
C GLU A 64 1.20 16.43 22.94
N THR A 65 0.61 17.41 23.63
CA THR A 65 -0.82 17.42 23.96
C THR A 65 -1.59 17.96 22.75
N THR A 66 -2.22 17.09 21.99
CA THR A 66 -3.09 17.47 20.86
C THR A 66 -4.50 16.94 21.10
N ASP A 67 -5.51 17.67 20.59
CA ASP A 67 -6.93 17.28 20.72
C ASP A 67 -7.30 16.16 19.71
N ALA A 68 -6.52 16.03 18.61
CA ALA A 68 -6.75 15.02 17.60
C ALA A 68 -6.01 13.72 17.92
N THR A 69 -6.72 12.59 17.88
CA THR A 69 -6.15 11.27 18.15
C THR A 69 -6.61 10.24 17.13
N LEU A 70 -5.77 9.21 16.90
CA LEU A 70 -6.13 7.99 16.18
C LEU A 70 -6.22 6.83 17.18
N ASP A 71 -7.24 5.99 17.04
CA ASP A 71 -7.49 4.84 17.91
C ASP A 71 -6.93 3.57 17.27
N THR A 72 -5.69 3.23 17.61
CA THR A 72 -4.97 2.06 17.08
C THR A 72 -5.18 0.83 17.98
N SER A 73 -4.74 -0.35 17.53
CA SER A 73 -4.81 -1.60 18.32
C SER A 73 -4.03 -1.52 19.63
N ILE A 74 -2.97 -0.71 19.68
CA ILE A 74 -2.13 -0.52 20.88
C ILE A 74 -2.54 0.68 21.75
N GLY A 75 -3.60 1.38 21.36
CA GLY A 75 -4.11 2.54 22.09
C GLY A 75 -4.27 3.78 21.25
N ARG A 76 -4.58 4.90 21.93
CA ARG A 76 -4.72 6.19 21.25
C ARG A 76 -3.38 6.84 21.03
N VAL A 77 -3.14 7.27 19.78
CA VAL A 77 -1.95 8.02 19.40
C VAL A 77 -2.31 9.47 19.04
N PRO A 78 -1.58 10.45 19.55
CA PRO A 78 -1.85 11.85 19.28
C PRO A 78 -1.45 12.19 17.83
N VAL A 79 -2.21 13.08 17.20
CA VAL A 79 -1.96 13.55 15.83
C VAL A 79 -1.40 14.96 15.88
N LYS A 80 -0.22 15.19 15.33
CA LYS A 80 0.45 16.48 15.23
C LYS A 80 -0.18 17.37 14.16
N SER A 81 -0.46 16.80 13.00
CA SER A 81 -1.06 17.52 11.88
C SER A 81 -1.84 16.62 10.95
N VAL A 82 -2.80 17.21 10.25
CA VAL A 82 -3.60 16.55 9.20
C VAL A 82 -3.52 17.39 7.94
N GLN A 83 -3.19 16.76 6.82
CA GLN A 83 -3.07 17.42 5.53
C GLN A 83 -3.88 16.66 4.47
N ASP A 84 -4.68 17.37 3.70
CA ASP A 84 -5.32 16.82 2.49
C ASP A 84 -4.29 16.73 1.38
N ILE A 85 -4.04 15.50 0.92
CA ILE A 85 -3.07 15.19 -0.14
C ILE A 85 -3.75 14.69 -1.42
N SER A 86 -5.07 14.79 -1.54
CA SER A 86 -5.85 14.26 -2.67
C SER A 86 -5.36 14.75 -4.03
N SER A 87 -4.81 15.96 -4.09
CA SER A 87 -4.27 16.56 -5.30
C SER A 87 -2.75 16.34 -5.51
N ALA A 88 -2.10 15.57 -4.62
CA ALA A 88 -0.66 15.36 -4.69
C ALA A 88 -0.27 14.62 -5.99
N ARG A 89 0.80 15.12 -6.63
CA ARG A 89 1.28 14.54 -7.88
C ARG A 89 1.86 13.15 -7.64
N GLY A 90 1.45 12.17 -8.44
CA GLY A 90 1.93 10.79 -8.31
C GLY A 90 1.11 9.92 -7.34
N LEU A 91 0.11 10.50 -6.68
CA LEU A 91 -0.76 9.80 -5.72
C LEU A 91 -1.40 8.52 -6.28
N ILE A 92 -1.75 8.51 -7.57
CA ILE A 92 -2.32 7.33 -8.26
C ILE A 92 -1.35 6.16 -8.22
N HIS A 93 -0.06 6.39 -8.41
CA HIS A 93 0.97 5.34 -8.36
C HIS A 93 1.16 4.83 -6.93
N MET A 94 1.19 5.73 -5.95
CA MET A 94 1.24 5.36 -4.53
C MET A 94 0.05 4.50 -4.12
N ARG A 95 -1.18 4.86 -4.52
CA ARG A 95 -2.40 4.07 -4.24
C ARG A 95 -2.33 2.66 -4.82
N HIS A 96 -1.73 2.53 -5.99
CA HIS A 96 -1.59 1.24 -6.66
C HIS A 96 -0.72 0.26 -5.86
N ILE A 97 0.26 0.76 -5.11
CA ILE A 97 1.10 -0.06 -4.24
C ILE A 97 0.26 -0.80 -3.21
N PHE A 98 -0.72 -0.15 -2.57
CA PHE A 98 -1.50 -0.74 -1.47
C PHE A 98 -2.42 -1.90 -1.88
N ILE A 99 -2.70 -2.07 -3.16
CA ILE A 99 -3.59 -3.11 -3.67
C ILE A 99 -2.85 -4.27 -4.33
N GLN A 100 -1.52 -4.34 -4.19
CA GLN A 100 -0.69 -5.39 -4.77
C GLN A 100 -0.21 -6.34 -3.68
N ASP A 101 -0.34 -7.66 -3.92
CA ASP A 101 0.04 -8.69 -2.95
C ASP A 101 1.52 -8.61 -2.56
N HIS A 102 2.40 -8.31 -3.52
CA HIS A 102 3.85 -8.24 -3.27
C HIS A 102 4.29 -7.03 -2.42
N THR A 103 3.37 -6.14 -2.08
CA THR A 103 3.63 -5.01 -1.17
C THR A 103 3.80 -5.49 0.26
N TYR A 104 3.18 -6.61 0.59
CA TYR A 104 3.10 -7.12 1.95
C TYR A 104 3.85 -8.45 2.08
N GLU A 105 4.39 -8.68 3.27
CA GLU A 105 5.10 -9.90 3.60
C GLU A 105 4.17 -10.84 4.38
N TRP A 106 3.32 -11.56 3.64
CA TRP A 106 2.22 -12.38 4.17
C TRP A 106 2.69 -13.49 5.13
N ASP A 107 3.90 -14.01 4.92
CA ASP A 107 4.48 -15.10 5.72
C ASP A 107 5.24 -14.60 6.95
N LYS A 108 5.41 -13.28 7.11
CA LYS A 108 6.09 -12.71 8.27
C LYS A 108 5.12 -12.43 9.42
N SER A 109 5.49 -12.91 10.59
CA SER A 109 4.79 -12.54 11.82
C SER A 109 5.06 -11.08 12.17
N VAL A 110 4.02 -10.38 12.61
CA VAL A 110 4.17 -9.02 13.16
C VAL A 110 5.08 -9.10 14.39
N PRO A 111 6.09 -8.21 14.52
CA PRO A 111 6.96 -8.18 15.68
C PRO A 111 6.18 -8.03 17.00
N GLU A 112 6.62 -8.66 18.05
CA GLU A 112 6.02 -8.53 19.40
C GLU A 112 6.27 -7.16 20.04
N ILE A 113 7.22 -6.38 19.48
CA ILE A 113 7.52 -5.03 19.92
C ILE A 113 6.38 -4.11 19.51
N ALA A 114 5.91 -3.28 20.43
CA ALA A 114 4.87 -2.29 20.12
C ALA A 114 5.30 -1.40 18.95
N PRO A 115 4.48 -1.29 17.90
CA PRO A 115 4.80 -0.44 16.76
C PRO A 115 4.94 1.02 17.17
N ASP A 116 5.94 1.67 16.63
CA ASP A 116 6.18 3.09 16.80
C ASP A 116 5.57 3.84 15.62
N TRP A 117 4.34 4.32 15.80
CA TRP A 117 3.56 4.92 14.74
C TRP A 117 4.09 6.31 14.36
N ALA A 118 4.44 6.51 13.09
CA ALA A 118 4.98 7.77 12.60
C ALA A 118 3.95 8.60 11.81
N PHE A 119 3.17 7.95 10.96
CA PHE A 119 2.17 8.62 10.15
C PHE A 119 1.01 7.70 9.80
N ALA A 120 -0.10 8.28 9.31
CA ALA A 120 -1.22 7.51 8.79
C ALA A 120 -1.77 8.12 7.50
N LEU A 121 -2.37 7.27 6.67
CA LEU A 121 -3.12 7.67 5.48
C LEU A 121 -4.57 7.26 5.64
N ARG A 122 -5.49 8.22 5.53
CA ARG A 122 -6.92 7.97 5.53
C ARG A 122 -7.48 8.16 4.14
N PHE A 123 -8.16 7.15 3.66
CA PHE A 123 -8.84 7.09 2.37
C PHE A 123 -10.34 7.19 2.62
N THR A 124 -10.99 8.21 2.06
CA THR A 124 -12.43 8.45 2.26
C THR A 124 -13.15 8.47 0.91
N ASP A 125 -14.27 7.77 0.83
CA ASP A 125 -15.20 7.78 -0.30
C ASP A 125 -16.64 8.11 0.21
N ALA A 126 -17.62 8.04 -0.67
CA ALA A 126 -19.02 8.30 -0.33
C ALA A 126 -19.62 7.27 0.67
N VAL A 127 -19.00 6.10 0.81
CA VAL A 127 -19.52 4.98 1.62
C VAL A 127 -18.88 4.94 3.01
N GLY A 128 -17.60 5.38 3.12
CA GLY A 128 -16.90 5.34 4.40
C GLY A 128 -15.43 5.72 4.31
N GLN A 129 -14.67 5.29 5.29
CA GLN A 129 -13.23 5.56 5.38
C GLN A 129 -12.44 4.30 5.68
N SER A 130 -11.16 4.30 5.31
CA SER A 130 -10.17 3.29 5.68
C SER A 130 -8.86 3.99 6.03
N THR A 131 -8.33 3.69 7.19
CA THR A 131 -7.12 4.35 7.72
C THR A 131 -6.03 3.31 7.88
N LEU A 132 -4.89 3.55 7.22
CA LEU A 132 -3.67 2.78 7.36
C LEU A 132 -2.67 3.59 8.19
N VAL A 133 -2.19 3.03 9.27
CA VAL A 133 -1.18 3.62 10.16
C VAL A 133 0.12 2.87 9.98
N PHE A 134 1.23 3.59 9.94
CA PHE A 134 2.55 3.08 9.56
C PHE A 134 3.56 3.26 10.68
N ALA A 135 4.30 2.18 10.97
CA ALA A 135 5.46 2.15 11.86
C ALA A 135 6.72 1.80 11.06
N PRO A 136 7.46 2.78 10.55
CA PRO A 136 8.63 2.55 9.70
C PRO A 136 9.73 1.74 10.36
N SER A 137 9.97 1.93 11.65
CA SER A 137 10.99 1.22 12.42
C SER A 137 10.82 -0.30 12.45
N THR A 138 9.57 -0.79 12.32
CA THR A 138 9.21 -2.22 12.34
C THR A 138 8.60 -2.71 11.04
N TYR A 139 8.43 -1.82 10.05
CA TYR A 139 7.72 -2.09 8.79
C TYR A 139 6.28 -2.57 8.98
N VAL A 140 5.67 -2.24 10.12
CA VAL A 140 4.29 -2.65 10.42
C VAL A 140 3.31 -1.61 9.92
N VAL A 141 2.22 -2.11 9.35
CA VAL A 141 1.06 -1.32 8.93
C VAL A 141 -0.18 -1.87 9.63
N GLU A 142 -0.98 -0.99 10.20
CA GLU A 142 -2.27 -1.33 10.78
C GLU A 142 -3.41 -0.74 9.94
N HIS A 143 -4.40 -1.57 9.62
CA HIS A 143 -5.70 -1.12 9.17
C HIS A 143 -6.59 -0.90 10.40
N ILE A 144 -6.77 0.36 10.78
CA ILE A 144 -7.41 0.73 12.05
C ILE A 144 -8.83 0.16 12.18
N GLU A 145 -9.66 0.31 11.15
CA GLU A 145 -11.07 -0.06 11.19
C GLU A 145 -11.26 -1.59 11.36
N ALA A 146 -10.34 -2.38 10.83
CA ALA A 146 -10.37 -3.84 10.98
C ALA A 146 -9.48 -4.36 12.13
N ARG A 147 -8.66 -3.51 12.74
CA ARG A 147 -7.65 -3.85 13.76
C ARG A 147 -6.73 -4.98 13.31
N LYS A 148 -6.32 -4.93 12.04
CA LYS A 148 -5.44 -5.90 11.44
C LYS A 148 -4.06 -5.29 11.19
N LEU A 149 -3.02 -6.04 11.59
CA LEU A 149 -1.63 -5.65 11.38
C LEU A 149 -0.98 -6.55 10.34
N ILE A 150 -0.10 -5.99 9.54
CA ILE A 150 0.68 -6.70 8.54
C ILE A 150 2.05 -6.05 8.38
N VAL A 151 3.04 -6.83 7.97
CA VAL A 151 4.36 -6.32 7.60
C VAL A 151 4.33 -5.87 6.15
N MET A 152 4.69 -4.60 5.90
CA MET A 152 4.89 -4.05 4.57
C MET A 152 6.38 -4.05 4.26
N GLY A 153 6.81 -4.73 3.20
CA GLY A 153 8.22 -4.86 2.86
C GLY A 153 8.90 -3.54 2.46
N GLU A 154 9.98 -3.62 1.68
CA GLU A 154 10.79 -2.47 1.22
C GLU A 154 9.98 -1.35 0.51
N LEU A 155 8.76 -1.64 0.09
CA LEU A 155 7.88 -0.65 -0.52
C LEU A 155 7.45 0.45 0.47
N LEU A 156 7.54 0.22 1.79
CA LEU A 156 7.33 1.27 2.78
C LEU A 156 8.40 2.37 2.67
N ASP A 157 9.64 2.02 2.42
CA ASP A 157 10.72 2.99 2.20
C ASP A 157 10.46 3.84 0.95
N ASN A 158 9.91 3.23 -0.10
CA ASN A 158 9.51 3.94 -1.31
C ASN A 158 8.35 4.91 -1.05
N LEU A 159 7.39 4.53 -0.21
CA LEU A 159 6.29 5.38 0.21
C LEU A 159 6.82 6.59 1.00
N ILE A 160 7.68 6.36 1.98
CA ILE A 160 8.29 7.42 2.80
C ILE A 160 9.07 8.38 1.92
N ARG A 161 9.90 7.86 1.01
CA ARG A 161 10.65 8.67 0.06
C ARG A 161 9.74 9.51 -0.83
N TYR A 162 8.66 8.93 -1.37
CA TYR A 162 7.68 9.66 -2.16
C TYR A 162 7.05 10.82 -1.36
N LEU A 163 6.64 10.57 -0.12
CA LEU A 163 6.06 11.60 0.75
C LEU A 163 7.06 12.71 1.07
N ALA A 164 8.33 12.36 1.32
CA ALA A 164 9.40 13.31 1.58
C ALA A 164 9.75 14.15 0.34
N GLU A 165 9.91 13.54 -0.84
CA GLU A 165 10.20 14.24 -2.09
C GLU A 165 9.05 15.15 -2.53
N SER A 166 7.82 14.80 -2.15
CA SER A 166 6.62 15.63 -2.38
C SER A 166 6.43 16.73 -1.33
N HIS A 167 7.37 16.88 -0.38
CA HIS A 167 7.28 17.83 0.75
C HIS A 167 6.03 17.65 1.63
N LEU A 168 5.49 16.43 1.68
CA LEU A 168 4.32 16.08 2.48
C LEU A 168 4.71 15.55 3.87
N LEU A 169 5.90 14.97 3.99
CA LEU A 169 6.44 14.39 5.22
C LEU A 169 7.87 14.88 5.43
N SER A 170 8.21 15.29 6.65
CA SER A 170 9.60 15.53 7.03
C SER A 170 10.26 14.21 7.43
N LEU A 171 11.50 13.97 7.01
CA LEU A 171 12.24 12.79 7.44
C LEU A 171 12.50 12.81 8.95
N ASP A 172 12.54 14.00 9.57
CA ASP A 172 12.67 14.12 11.02
C ASP A 172 11.45 13.56 11.76
N ASP A 173 10.24 13.68 11.19
CA ASP A 173 9.00 13.10 11.76
C ASP A 173 8.99 11.56 11.72
N VAL A 174 9.85 10.93 10.93
CA VAL A 174 9.92 9.47 10.78
C VAL A 174 11.07 8.84 11.57
N THR A 175 12.16 9.60 11.80
CA THR A 175 13.38 9.10 12.43
C THR A 175 13.50 9.42 13.92
N SER A 176 12.67 10.30 14.44
CA SER A 176 12.67 10.73 15.84
C SER A 176 11.81 9.85 16.76
N SER A 177 11.28 8.76 16.22
CA SER A 177 10.42 7.81 16.94
C SER A 177 11.21 6.63 17.48
#